data_19dc93f6de381fd519314c87dff5bfe6
#
_entry.id   19dc93f6de381fd519314c87dff5bfe6
#
_cell.length_a   1.000
_cell.length_b   1.000
_cell.length_c   1.000
_cell.angle_alpha   90.00
_cell.angle_beta   90.00
_cell.angle_gamma   90.00
#
_symmetry.space_group_name_H-M   'P 1'
#
loop_
_entity.id
_entity.type
_entity.pdbx_description
1 polymer ?
#
loop_
_entity_poly.entity_id
_entity_poly.type
_entity_poly.pdbx_seq_one_letter_code
_entity_poly.pdbx_strand_id
1 'polypeptide(L)'
;MANRFAHLVGSMPFDNEEAAMNNALDALGGHLHSLPDGEVGEKSAHYPTGCRSAWTQIIMDSMEADTQNWKVKKRAVRNSIGVPAHYTKASVLKPKTSPKKIEQYLNFKWLDYFKSSYPVYKKLKHERGLDHLKFQVGLPTGLGITMVVLGPVNGLRYAQAFNRRMAWEANEIAKIADPLDLVFQIEVPIEVIMFHMMPPLISNIVFGSITGLIKLLNPEIPVGIHLCLGDLNNESLAKIKTLKLLVKFANKLFKRLPTTHKLEFMHFPLAEGNVPPVVTASFYNELKKVKLPPQTRFIAGFVHEKLSLDEHISLLKNIENIRGERIEIACSCGMGRRSEMVADQLLKIKKTLVEID
;
A
#
# COMPACT_ATOMS: atom_id res chain seq x y z
N MET A 1 24.28 -17.93 -3.89
CA MET A 1 23.61 -16.76 -4.52
C MET A 1 22.64 -16.16 -3.51
N ALA A 2 22.39 -14.84 -3.52
CA ALA A 2 21.42 -14.25 -2.58
C ALA A 2 20.01 -14.76 -2.91
N ASN A 3 19.23 -15.11 -1.89
CA ASN A 3 17.84 -15.55 -2.06
C ASN A 3 17.00 -14.41 -2.66
N ARG A 4 16.06 -14.72 -3.56
CA ARG A 4 15.06 -13.75 -4.03
C ARG A 4 13.88 -13.76 -3.07
N PHE A 5 13.30 -12.60 -2.83
CA PHE A 5 12.16 -12.43 -1.93
C PHE A 5 10.92 -11.94 -2.68
N ALA A 6 9.77 -12.30 -2.15
CA ALA A 6 8.49 -11.74 -2.56
C ALA A 6 8.04 -10.68 -1.56
N HIS A 7 7.23 -9.74 -2.04
CA HIS A 7 6.58 -8.74 -1.22
C HIS A 7 5.06 -8.85 -1.38
N LEU A 8 4.35 -8.73 -0.26
CA LEU A 8 2.89 -8.66 -0.20
C LEU A 8 2.51 -7.21 0.16
N VAL A 9 1.76 -6.56 -0.72
CA VAL A 9 1.46 -5.12 -0.57
C VAL A 9 0.56 -4.83 0.63
N GLY A 10 -0.45 -5.70 0.88
CA GLY A 10 -1.39 -5.51 2.00
C GLY A 10 -2.58 -6.45 1.88
N SER A 11 -3.69 -5.96 1.34
CA SER A 11 -4.97 -6.68 1.34
C SER A 11 -4.92 -8.02 0.60
N MET A 12 -5.58 -9.03 1.19
CA MET A 12 -5.72 -10.39 0.66
C MET A 12 -7.17 -10.87 0.84
N PRO A 13 -7.75 -11.63 -0.13
CA PRO A 13 -9.17 -11.97 -0.14
C PRO A 13 -9.47 -13.27 0.62
N PHE A 14 -8.84 -13.49 1.77
CA PHE A 14 -9.07 -14.67 2.60
C PHE A 14 -10.16 -14.41 3.65
N ASP A 15 -10.51 -15.43 4.44
CA ASP A 15 -11.63 -15.36 5.37
C ASP A 15 -11.42 -14.39 6.53
N ASN A 16 -10.20 -14.29 7.01
CA ASN A 16 -9.78 -13.41 8.10
C ASN A 16 -8.26 -13.20 8.06
N GLU A 17 -7.75 -12.41 8.98
CA GLU A 17 -6.32 -12.08 9.05
C GLU A 17 -5.44 -13.30 9.32
N GLU A 18 -5.88 -14.24 10.19
CA GLU A 18 -5.13 -15.47 10.45
C GLU A 18 -5.03 -16.34 9.20
N ALA A 19 -6.13 -16.52 8.47
CA ALA A 19 -6.14 -17.25 7.20
C ALA A 19 -5.24 -16.57 6.16
N ALA A 20 -5.29 -15.24 6.05
CA ALA A 20 -4.46 -14.48 5.13
C ALA A 20 -2.96 -14.67 5.41
N MET A 21 -2.55 -14.55 6.67
CA MET A 21 -1.15 -14.75 7.08
C MET A 21 -0.70 -16.21 6.89
N ASN A 22 -1.54 -17.20 7.23
CA ASN A 22 -1.20 -18.61 7.03
C ASN A 22 -1.00 -18.94 5.56
N ASN A 23 -1.95 -18.58 4.67
CA ASN A 23 -1.82 -18.85 3.23
C ASN A 23 -0.57 -18.18 2.63
N ALA A 24 -0.25 -16.97 3.06
CA ALA A 24 0.96 -16.28 2.64
C ALA A 24 2.24 -17.01 3.08
N LEU A 25 2.29 -17.47 4.33
CA LEU A 25 3.44 -18.20 4.88
C LEU A 25 3.56 -19.61 4.34
N ASP A 26 2.45 -20.32 4.08
CA ASP A 26 2.46 -21.66 3.45
C ASP A 26 3.00 -21.59 2.03
N ALA A 27 2.69 -20.53 1.30
CA ALA A 27 3.18 -20.35 -0.05
C ALA A 27 4.62 -19.86 -0.11
N LEU A 28 4.99 -18.86 0.70
CA LEU A 28 6.23 -18.11 0.52
C LEU A 28 7.25 -18.29 1.66
N GLY A 29 6.79 -18.65 2.87
CA GLY A 29 7.66 -19.00 4.00
C GLY A 29 8.82 -18.00 4.21
N GLY A 30 10.05 -18.52 4.19
CA GLY A 30 11.28 -17.74 4.35
C GLY A 30 11.62 -16.75 3.23
N HIS A 31 10.81 -16.70 2.16
CA HIS A 31 10.97 -15.75 1.05
C HIS A 31 10.20 -14.44 1.27
N LEU A 32 9.84 -14.09 2.51
CA LEU A 32 9.23 -12.82 2.88
C LEU A 32 10.12 -12.06 3.86
N HIS A 33 10.34 -10.76 3.64
CA HIS A 33 10.94 -9.88 4.65
C HIS A 33 9.89 -9.29 5.58
N SER A 34 8.67 -9.14 5.10
CA SER A 34 7.54 -8.62 5.88
C SER A 34 6.22 -9.29 5.49
N LEU A 35 5.33 -9.38 6.46
CA LEU A 35 4.02 -10.00 6.34
C LEU A 35 2.94 -8.99 6.76
N PRO A 36 2.05 -8.55 5.85
CA PRO A 36 0.84 -7.84 6.22
C PRO A 36 -0.20 -8.84 6.78
N ASP A 37 -1.14 -8.34 7.59
CA ASP A 37 -2.23 -9.16 8.11
C ASP A 37 -3.34 -9.49 7.07
N GLY A 38 -3.19 -9.01 5.85
CA GLY A 38 -4.15 -9.24 4.78
C GLY A 38 -5.27 -8.20 4.70
N GLU A 39 -5.36 -7.31 5.67
CA GLU A 39 -6.34 -6.19 5.68
C GLU A 39 -7.77 -6.66 5.37
N VAL A 40 -8.22 -7.74 6.00
CA VAL A 40 -9.55 -8.32 5.77
C VAL A 40 -10.61 -7.56 6.58
N GLY A 41 -10.51 -7.59 7.89
CA GLY A 41 -11.51 -7.01 8.80
C GLY A 41 -12.82 -7.81 8.82
N GLU A 42 -13.83 -7.27 9.46
CA GLU A 42 -15.11 -7.92 9.66
C GLU A 42 -15.86 -8.07 8.33
N LYS A 43 -16.29 -9.29 8.02
CA LYS A 43 -17.20 -9.60 6.91
C LYS A 43 -18.65 -9.35 7.34
N SER A 44 -19.44 -8.82 6.43
CA SER A 44 -20.88 -8.59 6.61
C SER A 44 -21.59 -8.55 5.25
N ALA A 45 -22.92 -8.49 5.27
CA ALA A 45 -23.67 -8.26 4.02
C ALA A 45 -23.29 -6.93 3.33
N HIS A 46 -22.79 -5.95 4.08
CA HIS A 46 -22.31 -4.68 3.56
C HIS A 46 -20.85 -4.78 3.06
N TYR A 47 -20.04 -5.65 3.67
CA TYR A 47 -18.64 -5.90 3.35
C TYR A 47 -18.39 -7.41 3.18
N PRO A 48 -18.83 -8.02 2.08
CA PRO A 48 -18.71 -9.47 1.91
C PRO A 48 -17.25 -9.96 1.79
N THR A 49 -16.33 -9.08 1.37
CA THR A 49 -14.89 -9.37 1.27
C THR A 49 -14.07 -8.84 2.45
N GLY A 50 -14.74 -8.34 3.47
CA GLY A 50 -14.11 -7.71 4.64
C GLY A 50 -14.05 -6.18 4.53
N CYS A 51 -14.25 -5.51 5.65
CA CYS A 51 -14.40 -4.05 5.69
C CYS A 51 -13.07 -3.31 5.44
N ARG A 52 -11.91 -3.95 5.63
CA ARG A 52 -10.57 -3.37 5.41
C ARG A 52 -10.03 -3.55 3.99
N SER A 53 -10.63 -4.41 3.17
CA SER A 53 -10.16 -4.68 1.80
C SER A 53 -10.07 -3.41 0.92
N ALA A 54 -10.79 -2.35 1.31
CA ALA A 54 -10.66 -1.00 0.78
C ALA A 54 -10.64 -0.01 1.95
N TRP A 55 -9.49 0.27 2.52
CA TRP A 55 -9.31 1.10 3.72
C TRP A 55 -10.02 2.47 3.67
N THR A 56 -10.13 3.08 2.49
CA THR A 56 -10.90 4.33 2.30
C THR A 56 -12.35 4.18 2.74
N GLN A 57 -12.90 2.98 2.63
CA GLN A 57 -14.30 2.71 2.92
C GLN A 57 -14.58 2.79 4.42
N ILE A 58 -13.76 2.16 5.26
CA ILE A 58 -13.92 2.23 6.71
C ILE A 58 -13.86 3.69 7.19
N ILE A 59 -12.90 4.45 6.66
CA ILE A 59 -12.73 5.86 7.01
C ILE A 59 -13.97 6.66 6.61
N MET A 60 -14.49 6.47 5.39
CA MET A 60 -15.71 7.14 4.92
C MET A 60 -16.90 6.81 5.80
N ASP A 61 -17.11 5.54 6.12
CA ASP A 61 -18.28 5.11 6.92
C ASP A 61 -18.21 5.62 8.35
N SER A 62 -17.01 5.60 8.96
CA SER A 62 -16.78 6.20 10.26
C SER A 62 -17.10 7.71 10.27
N MET A 63 -16.66 8.43 9.23
CA MET A 63 -16.93 9.86 9.09
C MET A 63 -18.42 10.14 8.77
N GLU A 64 -19.08 9.31 7.98
CA GLU A 64 -20.51 9.44 7.70
C GLU A 64 -21.38 9.22 8.94
N ALA A 65 -20.96 8.32 9.82
CA ALA A 65 -21.64 8.04 11.08
C ALA A 65 -21.48 9.18 12.10
N ASP A 66 -20.36 9.91 12.08
CA ASP A 66 -20.11 11.07 12.95
C ASP A 66 -20.79 12.33 12.42
N THR A 67 -22.11 12.42 12.60
CA THR A 67 -22.89 13.57 12.15
C THR A 67 -22.63 14.86 12.95
N GLN A 68 -21.93 14.81 14.06
CA GLN A 68 -21.55 15.99 14.83
C GLN A 68 -20.44 16.77 14.12
N ASN A 69 -19.44 16.07 13.60
CA ASN A 69 -18.24 16.68 13.00
C ASN A 69 -18.30 16.74 11.47
N TRP A 70 -19.15 15.94 10.85
CA TRP A 70 -19.24 15.82 9.40
C TRP A 70 -20.64 16.08 8.86
N LYS A 71 -20.70 16.65 7.66
CA LYS A 71 -21.92 16.77 6.84
C LYS A 71 -21.70 16.01 5.55
N VAL A 72 -22.53 15.00 5.29
CA VAL A 72 -22.53 14.30 4.00
C VAL A 72 -23.05 15.24 2.90
N LYS A 73 -22.24 15.51 1.92
CA LYS A 73 -22.59 16.29 0.70
C LYS A 73 -23.10 15.40 -0.41
N LYS A 74 -22.48 14.23 -0.55
CA LYS A 74 -22.82 13.21 -1.53
C LYS A 74 -22.58 11.85 -0.89
N ARG A 75 -23.49 10.91 -1.05
CA ARG A 75 -23.30 9.53 -0.63
C ARG A 75 -22.66 8.71 -1.73
N ALA A 76 -21.87 7.71 -1.33
CA ALA A 76 -21.29 6.76 -2.27
C ALA A 76 -22.37 5.97 -3.02
N VAL A 77 -22.12 5.71 -4.30
CA VAL A 77 -22.80 4.66 -5.06
C VAL A 77 -21.90 3.43 -4.98
N ARG A 78 -22.37 2.39 -4.29
CA ARG A 78 -21.58 1.19 -3.98
C ARG A 78 -21.87 0.05 -4.95
N ASN A 79 -20.90 -0.81 -5.16
CA ASN A 79 -21.04 -2.06 -5.88
C ASN A 79 -21.47 -3.20 -4.93
N SER A 80 -21.55 -4.43 -5.46
CA SER A 80 -21.99 -5.63 -4.72
C SER A 80 -21.07 -6.04 -3.55
N ILE A 81 -19.83 -5.56 -3.52
CA ILE A 81 -18.88 -5.82 -2.43
C ILE A 81 -18.77 -4.65 -1.44
N GLY A 82 -19.70 -3.70 -1.48
CA GLY A 82 -19.80 -2.61 -0.50
C GLY A 82 -18.84 -1.43 -0.72
N VAL A 83 -17.97 -1.48 -1.73
CA VAL A 83 -17.04 -0.38 -2.06
C VAL A 83 -17.64 0.58 -3.09
N PRO A 84 -17.19 1.83 -3.18
CA PRO A 84 -17.64 2.74 -4.23
C PRO A 84 -17.47 2.13 -5.61
N ALA A 85 -18.51 2.20 -6.45
CA ALA A 85 -18.49 1.62 -7.79
C ALA A 85 -17.43 2.25 -8.73
N HIS A 86 -16.97 3.45 -8.40
CA HIS A 86 -15.89 4.16 -9.08
C HIS A 86 -15.36 5.25 -8.14
N TYR A 87 -14.14 5.73 -8.31
CA TYR A 87 -13.55 6.81 -7.50
C TYR A 87 -14.42 8.08 -7.47
N THR A 88 -15.04 8.45 -8.58
CA THR A 88 -15.98 9.60 -8.65
C THR A 88 -17.33 9.32 -7.98
N LYS A 89 -17.58 8.09 -7.57
CA LYS A 89 -18.81 7.66 -6.88
C LYS A 89 -18.61 7.48 -5.39
N ALA A 90 -17.43 7.82 -4.86
CA ALA A 90 -17.18 7.88 -3.43
C ALA A 90 -18.03 8.95 -2.74
N SER A 91 -18.22 8.81 -1.43
CA SER A 91 -18.87 9.84 -0.62
C SER A 91 -18.01 11.09 -0.56
N VAL A 92 -18.67 12.25 -0.54
CA VAL A 92 -18.03 13.54 -0.31
C VAL A 92 -18.60 14.15 0.97
N LEU A 93 -17.71 14.41 1.92
CA LEU A 93 -18.06 14.99 3.20
C LEU A 93 -17.56 16.44 3.32
N LYS A 94 -18.24 17.19 4.17
CA LYS A 94 -17.79 18.53 4.57
C LYS A 94 -17.55 18.55 6.07
N PRO A 95 -16.35 18.94 6.52
CA PRO A 95 -16.07 19.11 7.94
C PRO A 95 -16.88 20.26 8.53
N LYS A 96 -17.38 20.08 9.76
CA LYS A 96 -18.08 21.10 10.54
C LYS A 96 -17.15 21.83 11.52
N THR A 97 -15.94 21.29 11.71
CA THR A 97 -14.91 21.83 12.61
C THR A 97 -13.65 22.22 11.86
N SER A 98 -12.77 22.99 12.49
CA SER A 98 -11.48 23.41 11.91
C SER A 98 -10.47 22.25 11.86
N PRO A 99 -9.41 22.33 11.02
CA PRO A 99 -8.36 21.30 10.97
C PRO A 99 -7.65 21.03 12.33
N LYS A 100 -7.56 22.06 13.20
CA LYS A 100 -6.96 21.91 14.54
C LYS A 100 -7.84 21.09 15.48
N LYS A 101 -9.17 21.16 15.34
CA LYS A 101 -10.13 20.48 16.20
C LYS A 101 -10.53 19.10 15.69
N ILE A 102 -10.52 18.91 14.35
CA ILE A 102 -11.02 17.65 13.75
C ILE A 102 -10.20 16.43 14.16
N GLU A 103 -8.91 16.60 14.39
CA GLU A 103 -7.95 15.53 14.69
C GLU A 103 -8.37 14.65 15.88
N GLN A 104 -8.91 15.27 16.95
CA GLN A 104 -9.36 14.55 18.14
C GLN A 104 -10.60 13.68 17.91
N TYR A 105 -11.33 13.91 16.83
CA TYR A 105 -12.54 13.16 16.47
C TYR A 105 -12.29 12.11 15.39
N LEU A 106 -11.06 12.08 14.81
CA LEU A 106 -10.69 11.05 13.84
C LEU A 106 -10.37 9.75 14.57
N ASN A 107 -10.86 8.64 14.04
CA ASN A 107 -10.48 7.30 14.45
C ASN A 107 -10.41 6.43 13.18
N PHE A 108 -9.21 5.99 12.85
CA PHE A 108 -8.97 5.17 11.65
C PHE A 108 -8.97 3.68 11.95
N LYS A 109 -8.92 3.30 13.25
CA LYS A 109 -8.94 1.92 13.77
C LYS A 109 -7.69 1.08 13.42
N TRP A 110 -6.61 1.67 12.93
CA TRP A 110 -5.36 0.94 12.68
C TRP A 110 -4.81 0.30 13.95
N LEU A 111 -4.84 1.02 15.07
CA LEU A 111 -4.40 0.50 16.36
C LEU A 111 -5.26 -0.69 16.83
N ASP A 112 -6.59 -0.65 16.62
CA ASP A 112 -7.48 -1.71 17.04
C ASP A 112 -7.22 -3.00 16.25
N TYR A 113 -7.12 -2.89 14.94
CA TYR A 113 -6.79 -4.03 14.07
C TYR A 113 -5.38 -4.58 14.32
N PHE A 114 -4.42 -3.71 14.56
CA PHE A 114 -3.08 -4.15 14.94
C PHE A 114 -3.11 -5.00 16.22
N LYS A 115 -3.82 -4.58 17.25
CA LYS A 115 -3.94 -5.32 18.52
C LYS A 115 -4.54 -6.71 18.34
N SER A 116 -5.41 -6.91 17.36
CA SER A 116 -5.97 -8.23 17.05
C SER A 116 -5.04 -9.09 16.20
N SER A 117 -4.36 -8.52 15.21
CA SER A 117 -3.55 -9.24 14.23
C SER A 117 -2.13 -9.56 14.72
N TYR A 118 -1.51 -8.66 15.49
CA TYR A 118 -0.13 -8.81 15.92
C TYR A 118 0.16 -10.03 16.81
N PRO A 119 -0.71 -10.42 17.76
CA PRO A 119 -0.53 -11.66 18.50
C PRO A 119 -0.54 -12.90 17.61
N VAL A 120 -1.40 -12.93 16.58
CA VAL A 120 -1.47 -14.02 15.59
C VAL A 120 -0.17 -14.08 14.80
N TYR A 121 0.30 -12.92 14.29
CA TYR A 121 1.59 -12.84 13.58
C TYR A 121 2.74 -13.37 14.46
N LYS A 122 2.84 -12.98 15.72
CA LYS A 122 3.91 -13.44 16.63
C LYS A 122 3.89 -14.96 16.81
N LYS A 123 2.70 -15.53 16.98
CA LYS A 123 2.50 -16.98 17.06
C LYS A 123 3.02 -17.66 15.80
N LEU A 124 2.56 -17.24 14.62
CA LEU A 124 2.93 -17.83 13.33
C LEU A 124 4.43 -17.66 13.02
N LYS A 125 5.00 -16.49 13.31
CA LYS A 125 6.44 -16.24 13.17
C LYS A 125 7.27 -17.23 14.01
N HIS A 126 6.91 -17.41 15.28
CA HIS A 126 7.58 -18.33 16.20
C HIS A 126 7.43 -19.80 15.75
N GLU A 127 6.20 -20.26 15.45
CA GLU A 127 5.91 -21.62 15.04
C GLU A 127 6.68 -22.04 13.78
N ARG A 128 6.99 -21.07 12.90
CA ARG A 128 7.67 -21.32 11.61
C ARG A 128 9.18 -20.99 11.64
N GLY A 129 9.71 -20.53 12.78
CA GLY A 129 11.13 -20.18 12.93
C GLY A 129 11.58 -19.03 12.01
N LEU A 130 10.73 -18.02 11.79
CA LEU A 130 10.96 -16.91 10.85
C LEU A 130 11.42 -15.64 11.59
N ASP A 131 12.54 -15.70 12.32
CA ASP A 131 13.01 -14.61 13.20
C ASP A 131 13.24 -13.28 12.47
N HIS A 132 13.60 -13.33 11.19
CA HIS A 132 13.81 -12.14 10.35
C HIS A 132 12.54 -11.46 9.84
N LEU A 133 11.39 -12.14 9.92
CA LEU A 133 10.13 -11.65 9.38
C LEU A 133 9.61 -10.47 10.21
N LYS A 134 9.19 -9.39 9.54
CA LYS A 134 8.56 -8.23 10.15
C LYS A 134 7.06 -8.22 9.93
N PHE A 135 6.32 -7.62 10.86
CA PHE A 135 4.91 -7.28 10.65
C PHE A 135 4.81 -5.98 9.83
N GLN A 136 4.06 -6.01 8.74
CA GLN A 136 3.88 -4.86 7.86
C GLN A 136 2.55 -4.17 8.14
N VAL A 137 2.60 -2.85 8.35
CA VAL A 137 1.41 -2.02 8.50
C VAL A 137 1.35 -1.00 7.36
N GLY A 138 0.33 -1.09 6.52
CA GLY A 138 0.06 -0.13 5.46
C GLY A 138 -0.51 1.17 6.03
N LEU A 139 0.07 2.33 5.70
CA LEU A 139 -0.35 3.64 6.17
C LEU A 139 -0.61 4.57 4.98
N PRO A 140 -1.87 4.92 4.70
CA PRO A 140 -2.18 5.95 3.72
C PRO A 140 -1.78 7.34 4.25
N THR A 141 -1.42 8.24 3.33
CA THR A 141 -1.16 9.63 3.70
C THR A 141 -2.46 10.37 4.00
N GLY A 142 -2.38 11.41 4.82
CA GLY A 142 -3.53 12.29 5.05
C GLY A 142 -4.07 12.94 3.77
N LEU A 143 -3.20 13.27 2.81
CA LEU A 143 -3.63 13.77 1.49
C LEU A 143 -4.35 12.67 0.70
N GLY A 144 -3.83 11.45 0.72
CA GLY A 144 -4.47 10.29 0.09
C GLY A 144 -5.90 10.09 0.56
N ILE A 145 -6.13 10.17 1.87
CA ILE A 145 -7.48 10.06 2.45
C ILE A 145 -8.34 11.26 2.07
N THR A 146 -7.87 12.48 2.40
CA THR A 146 -8.70 13.67 2.35
C THR A 146 -9.10 14.10 0.94
N MET A 147 -8.27 13.86 -0.06
CA MET A 147 -8.62 14.12 -1.46
C MET A 147 -9.80 13.27 -1.92
N VAL A 148 -9.89 12.03 -1.46
CA VAL A 148 -10.99 11.11 -1.79
C VAL A 148 -12.27 11.53 -1.06
N VAL A 149 -12.20 11.78 0.26
CA VAL A 149 -13.40 11.95 1.10
C VAL A 149 -13.86 13.40 1.25
N LEU A 150 -13.01 14.41 1.07
CA LEU A 150 -13.34 15.83 1.24
C LEU A 150 -13.29 16.64 -0.05
N GLY A 151 -12.76 16.06 -1.14
CA GLY A 151 -12.49 16.76 -2.39
C GLY A 151 -11.29 17.72 -2.32
N PRO A 152 -10.92 18.37 -3.44
CA PRO A 152 -9.62 19.03 -3.58
C PRO A 152 -9.35 20.14 -2.53
N VAL A 153 -10.27 21.06 -2.36
CA VAL A 153 -10.05 22.25 -1.49
C VAL A 153 -9.93 21.86 -0.02
N ASN A 154 -10.90 21.09 0.49
CA ASN A 154 -10.84 20.62 1.87
C ASN A 154 -9.78 19.54 2.02
N GLY A 155 -9.54 18.72 1.00
CA GLY A 155 -8.49 17.73 0.98
C GLY A 155 -7.14 18.32 1.34
N LEU A 156 -6.70 19.35 0.62
CA LEU A 156 -5.46 20.07 0.91
C LEU A 156 -5.45 20.71 2.30
N ARG A 157 -6.56 21.33 2.70
CA ARG A 157 -6.68 22.05 3.98
C ARG A 157 -6.59 21.12 5.18
N TYR A 158 -7.12 19.91 5.10
CA TYR A 158 -7.22 18.96 6.23
C TYR A 158 -6.14 17.87 6.22
N ALA A 159 -5.37 17.71 5.15
CA ALA A 159 -4.38 16.65 4.98
C ALA A 159 -3.44 16.49 6.19
N GLN A 160 -2.94 17.61 6.75
CA GLN A 160 -2.01 17.57 7.89
C GLN A 160 -2.68 17.09 9.20
N ALA A 161 -3.96 17.37 9.41
CA ALA A 161 -4.69 16.85 10.57
C ALA A 161 -4.85 15.32 10.48
N PHE A 162 -5.10 14.82 9.26
CA PHE A 162 -5.17 13.38 9.01
C PHE A 162 -3.80 12.70 9.12
N ASN A 163 -2.73 13.34 8.65
CA ASN A 163 -1.35 12.85 8.88
C ASN A 163 -1.03 12.72 10.37
N ARG A 164 -1.36 13.75 11.17
CA ARG A 164 -1.11 13.69 12.63
C ARG A 164 -1.88 12.58 13.31
N ARG A 165 -3.17 12.39 12.96
CA ARG A 165 -3.95 11.27 13.51
C ARG A 165 -3.39 9.92 13.08
N MET A 166 -3.04 9.74 11.80
CA MET A 166 -2.44 8.50 11.32
C MET A 166 -1.12 8.20 12.03
N ALA A 167 -0.25 9.22 12.16
CA ALA A 167 1.00 9.09 12.88
C ALA A 167 0.80 8.78 14.37
N TRP A 168 -0.24 9.34 15.00
CA TRP A 168 -0.55 9.01 16.39
C TRP A 168 -0.90 7.52 16.53
N GLU A 169 -1.79 6.98 15.67
CA GLU A 169 -2.13 5.54 15.70
C GLU A 169 -0.91 4.67 15.41
N ALA A 170 -0.09 5.02 14.42
CA ALA A 170 1.14 4.30 14.10
C ALA A 170 2.16 4.34 15.25
N ASN A 171 2.30 5.45 15.96
CA ASN A 171 3.19 5.55 17.10
C ASN A 171 2.65 4.79 18.33
N GLU A 172 1.34 4.69 18.52
CA GLU A 172 0.76 3.79 19.53
C GLU A 172 1.04 2.31 19.19
N ILE A 173 0.97 1.95 17.90
CA ILE A 173 1.39 0.62 17.42
C ILE A 173 2.87 0.36 17.75
N ALA A 174 3.75 1.32 17.47
CA ALA A 174 5.18 1.22 17.74
C ALA A 174 5.53 1.06 19.22
N LYS A 175 4.66 1.48 20.15
CA LYS A 175 4.83 1.24 21.60
C LYS A 175 4.50 -0.20 22.02
N ILE A 176 3.69 -0.91 21.23
CA ILE A 176 3.23 -2.27 21.53
C ILE A 176 4.14 -3.31 20.87
N ALA A 177 4.62 -3.03 19.65
CA ALA A 177 5.47 -3.91 18.88
C ALA A 177 6.94 -3.82 19.31
N ASP A 178 7.67 -4.90 19.12
CA ASP A 178 9.13 -4.80 19.07
C ASP A 178 9.52 -3.99 17.82
N PRO A 179 10.35 -2.93 17.94
CA PRO A 179 10.80 -2.16 16.77
C PRO A 179 11.46 -3.00 15.68
N LEU A 180 12.11 -4.11 16.02
CA LEU A 180 12.72 -5.03 15.06
C LEU A 180 11.67 -5.84 14.27
N ASP A 181 10.49 -6.01 14.84
CA ASP A 181 9.39 -6.76 14.25
C ASP A 181 8.46 -5.92 13.38
N LEU A 182 8.73 -4.63 13.17
CA LEU A 182 7.77 -3.73 12.55
C LEU A 182 8.36 -3.02 11.32
N VAL A 183 7.53 -2.80 10.31
CA VAL A 183 7.79 -1.91 9.18
C VAL A 183 6.50 -1.18 8.79
N PHE A 184 6.58 0.13 8.57
CA PHE A 184 5.47 0.92 8.05
C PHE A 184 5.58 1.06 6.54
N GLN A 185 4.56 0.63 5.80
CA GLN A 185 4.45 0.86 4.36
C GLN A 185 3.61 2.11 4.08
N ILE A 186 4.23 3.16 3.56
CA ILE A 186 3.52 4.39 3.19
C ILE A 186 2.93 4.25 1.80
N GLU A 187 1.62 4.38 1.69
CA GLU A 187 0.87 4.24 0.44
C GLU A 187 0.56 5.60 -0.17
N VAL A 188 0.97 5.84 -1.41
CA VAL A 188 0.96 7.18 -2.03
C VAL A 188 0.21 7.26 -3.37
N PRO A 189 -1.01 6.68 -3.51
CA PRO A 189 -1.73 6.66 -4.79
C PRO A 189 -2.08 8.06 -5.30
N ILE A 190 -2.64 8.89 -4.45
CA ILE A 190 -3.08 10.25 -4.83
C ILE A 190 -1.89 11.12 -5.18
N GLU A 191 -0.79 11.01 -4.44
CA GLU A 191 0.45 11.75 -4.69
C GLU A 191 1.07 11.38 -6.03
N VAL A 192 1.13 10.09 -6.37
CA VAL A 192 1.62 9.64 -7.69
C VAL A 192 0.74 10.19 -8.80
N ILE A 193 -0.59 10.10 -8.67
CA ILE A 193 -1.54 10.60 -9.67
C ILE A 193 -1.45 12.12 -9.82
N MET A 194 -1.44 12.87 -8.71
CA MET A 194 -1.29 14.33 -8.74
C MET A 194 0.02 14.74 -9.41
N PHE A 195 1.12 14.05 -9.15
CA PHE A 195 2.40 14.31 -9.80
C PHE A 195 2.36 14.07 -11.32
N HIS A 196 1.56 13.11 -11.78
CA HIS A 196 1.37 12.82 -13.20
C HIS A 196 0.51 13.84 -13.93
N MET A 197 -0.54 14.33 -13.24
CA MET A 197 -1.59 15.14 -13.86
C MET A 197 -1.41 16.65 -13.70
N MET A 198 -0.61 17.09 -12.71
CA MET A 198 -0.57 18.48 -12.30
C MET A 198 0.74 19.18 -12.69
N PRO A 199 0.73 20.52 -12.81
CA PRO A 199 1.94 21.30 -13.09
C PRO A 199 3.05 21.06 -12.05
N PRO A 200 4.33 21.20 -12.42
CA PRO A 200 5.49 20.95 -11.54
C PRO A 200 5.49 21.72 -10.21
N LEU A 201 4.84 22.89 -10.15
CA LEU A 201 4.69 23.71 -8.94
C LEU A 201 4.00 22.99 -7.79
N ILE A 202 3.08 22.04 -8.09
CA ILE A 202 2.32 21.27 -7.10
C ILE A 202 3.15 20.14 -6.49
N SER A 203 4.27 19.81 -7.09
CA SER A 203 5.14 18.74 -6.60
C SER A 203 5.58 18.90 -5.14
N ASN A 204 5.73 20.13 -4.65
CA ASN A 204 6.10 20.38 -3.25
C ASN A 204 4.97 19.97 -2.27
N ILE A 205 3.71 20.17 -2.64
CA ILE A 205 2.55 19.75 -1.82
C ILE A 205 2.51 18.23 -1.75
N VAL A 206 2.68 17.57 -2.90
CA VAL A 206 2.69 16.11 -3.02
C VAL A 206 3.76 15.48 -2.13
N PHE A 207 5.01 15.91 -2.29
CA PHE A 207 6.11 15.37 -1.48
C PHE A 207 6.02 15.81 -0.01
N GLY A 208 5.50 17.02 0.26
CA GLY A 208 5.26 17.53 1.60
C GLY A 208 4.24 16.70 2.38
N SER A 209 3.23 16.11 1.72
CA SER A 209 2.29 15.19 2.34
C SER A 209 3.00 13.93 2.85
N ILE A 210 3.77 13.28 1.98
CA ILE A 210 4.48 12.04 2.30
C ILE A 210 5.53 12.27 3.39
N THR A 211 6.42 13.23 3.18
CA THR A 211 7.49 13.54 4.14
C THR A 211 6.95 14.09 5.46
N GLY A 212 5.80 14.78 5.40
CA GLY A 212 5.10 15.29 6.58
C GLY A 212 4.54 14.16 7.46
N LEU A 213 4.03 13.07 6.86
CA LEU A 213 3.64 11.88 7.61
C LEU A 213 4.88 11.20 8.21
N ILE A 214 5.89 10.90 7.38
CA ILE A 214 7.09 10.16 7.83
C ILE A 214 7.79 10.87 8.99
N LYS A 215 7.91 12.21 8.97
CA LYS A 215 8.52 13.00 10.06
C LYS A 215 7.79 12.87 11.41
N LEU A 216 6.54 12.47 11.41
CA LEU A 216 5.73 12.31 12.61
C LEU A 216 5.79 10.88 13.18
N LEU A 217 6.28 9.91 12.38
CA LEU A 217 6.42 8.52 12.81
C LEU A 217 7.64 8.35 13.73
N ASN A 218 7.62 7.28 14.54
CA ASN A 218 8.78 6.87 15.33
C ASN A 218 9.96 6.53 14.41
N PRO A 219 11.11 7.23 14.51
CA PRO A 219 12.26 7.02 13.61
C PRO A 219 12.96 5.66 13.79
N GLU A 220 12.72 4.93 14.87
CA GLU A 220 13.25 3.58 15.08
C GLU A 220 12.58 2.55 14.15
N ILE A 221 11.35 2.84 13.69
CA ILE A 221 10.62 1.95 12.79
C ILE A 221 10.98 2.29 11.34
N PRO A 222 11.52 1.33 10.57
CA PRO A 222 11.81 1.56 9.16
C PRO A 222 10.53 1.77 8.35
N VAL A 223 10.66 2.54 7.26
CA VAL A 223 9.55 2.80 6.34
C VAL A 223 9.82 2.15 4.99
N GLY A 224 8.78 1.61 4.37
CA GLY A 224 8.73 1.28 2.95
C GLY A 224 7.80 2.23 2.23
N ILE A 225 7.91 2.34 0.92
CA ILE A 225 7.02 3.17 0.10
C ILE A 225 6.40 2.33 -1.01
N HIS A 226 5.09 2.29 -1.04
CA HIS A 226 4.31 1.72 -2.13
C HIS A 226 3.83 2.82 -3.07
N LEU A 227 4.43 2.89 -4.28
CA LEU A 227 4.04 3.82 -5.34
C LEU A 227 2.74 3.33 -6.01
N CYS A 228 1.62 3.49 -5.35
CA CYS A 228 0.35 2.97 -5.80
C CYS A 228 -0.22 3.76 -7.00
N LEU A 229 -0.91 3.08 -7.90
CA LEU A 229 -1.68 3.71 -8.99
C LEU A 229 -3.18 3.81 -8.69
N GLY A 230 -3.57 3.45 -7.47
CA GLY A 230 -4.96 3.16 -7.12
C GLY A 230 -5.37 1.78 -7.60
N ASP A 231 -6.32 1.17 -6.91
CA ASP A 231 -6.77 -0.19 -7.22
C ASP A 231 -8.21 -0.44 -6.74
N LEU A 232 -9.05 0.58 -6.78
CA LEU A 232 -10.46 0.44 -6.45
C LEU A 232 -11.15 -0.44 -7.51
N ASN A 233 -11.82 -1.50 -7.08
CA ASN A 233 -12.45 -2.49 -7.96
C ASN A 233 -11.46 -3.18 -8.94
N ASN A 234 -10.20 -3.32 -8.54
CA ASN A 234 -9.12 -3.83 -9.39
C ASN A 234 -8.88 -2.95 -10.65
N GLU A 235 -9.15 -1.65 -10.54
CA GLU A 235 -8.94 -0.66 -11.60
C GLU A 235 -8.04 0.46 -11.12
N SER A 236 -7.00 0.77 -11.91
CA SER A 236 -6.09 1.87 -11.60
C SER A 236 -6.71 3.23 -11.89
N LEU A 237 -6.37 4.26 -11.09
CA LEU A 237 -6.71 5.66 -11.35
C LEU A 237 -5.88 6.27 -12.49
N ALA A 238 -4.68 5.75 -12.72
CA ALA A 238 -3.76 6.26 -13.73
C ALA A 238 -3.20 5.12 -14.57
N LYS A 239 -3.18 5.32 -15.89
CA LYS A 239 -2.60 4.36 -16.85
C LYS A 239 -1.10 4.57 -17.01
N ILE A 240 -0.34 3.49 -16.97
CA ILE A 240 1.12 3.51 -17.17
C ILE A 240 1.43 3.42 -18.67
N LYS A 241 1.59 4.55 -19.32
CA LYS A 241 2.09 4.59 -20.70
C LYS A 241 3.62 4.51 -20.78
N THR A 242 4.31 4.90 -19.72
CA THR A 242 5.76 4.91 -19.61
C THR A 242 6.18 4.98 -18.13
N LEU A 243 7.25 4.33 -17.77
CA LEU A 243 7.79 4.37 -16.40
C LEU A 243 8.54 5.68 -16.07
N LYS A 244 8.77 6.56 -17.05
CA LYS A 244 9.56 7.80 -16.88
C LYS A 244 9.06 8.68 -15.73
N LEU A 245 7.73 8.88 -15.60
CA LEU A 245 7.17 9.74 -14.56
C LEU A 245 7.23 9.06 -13.19
N LEU A 246 7.01 7.74 -13.11
CA LEU A 246 7.13 6.97 -11.89
C LEU A 246 8.56 6.99 -11.35
N VAL A 247 9.55 6.77 -12.22
CA VAL A 247 10.98 6.88 -11.88
C VAL A 247 11.36 8.30 -11.45
N LYS A 248 10.84 9.33 -12.14
CA LYS A 248 11.06 10.73 -11.77
C LYS A 248 10.45 11.05 -10.40
N PHE A 249 9.25 10.53 -10.10
CA PHE A 249 8.60 10.67 -8.81
C PHE A 249 9.47 10.05 -7.71
N ALA A 250 9.84 8.77 -7.85
CA ALA A 250 10.66 8.05 -6.89
C ALA A 250 11.98 8.77 -6.57
N ASN A 251 12.72 9.17 -7.62
CA ASN A 251 14.00 9.87 -7.46
C ASN A 251 13.86 11.25 -6.80
N LYS A 252 12.73 11.97 -7.03
CA LYS A 252 12.44 13.24 -6.37
C LYS A 252 12.00 13.05 -4.93
N LEU A 253 11.19 12.03 -4.67
CA LEU A 253 10.75 11.69 -3.32
C LEU A 253 11.96 11.32 -2.45
N PHE A 254 12.78 10.41 -2.93
CA PHE A 254 13.97 9.97 -2.22
C PHE A 254 14.84 11.14 -1.71
N LYS A 255 15.11 12.13 -2.57
CA LYS A 255 15.90 13.33 -2.19
C LYS A 255 15.27 14.19 -1.09
N ARG A 256 14.02 13.94 -0.73
CA ARG A 256 13.24 14.71 0.26
C ARG A 256 12.89 13.94 1.51
N LEU A 257 13.14 12.64 1.50
CA LEU A 257 12.88 11.81 2.69
C LEU A 257 13.72 12.29 3.88
N PRO A 258 13.15 12.29 5.09
CA PRO A 258 13.90 12.62 6.27
C PRO A 258 15.05 11.62 6.47
N THR A 259 16.24 12.12 6.75
CA THR A 259 17.43 11.28 6.99
C THR A 259 17.37 10.52 8.32
N THR A 260 16.40 10.86 9.16
CA THR A 260 16.16 10.21 10.46
C THR A 260 15.48 8.85 10.33
N HIS A 261 14.89 8.53 9.18
CA HIS A 261 14.17 7.28 8.96
C HIS A 261 14.91 6.41 7.94
N LYS A 262 15.01 5.12 8.24
CA LYS A 262 15.52 4.13 7.29
C LYS A 262 14.45 3.85 6.23
N LEU A 263 14.78 4.07 4.95
CA LEU A 263 13.97 3.57 3.85
C LEU A 263 14.35 2.12 3.59
N GLU A 264 13.46 1.19 3.92
CA GLU A 264 13.73 -0.24 3.82
C GLU A 264 13.46 -0.79 2.41
N PHE A 265 12.40 -0.30 1.77
CA PHE A 265 12.06 -0.68 0.40
C PHE A 265 11.29 0.41 -0.36
N MET A 266 11.30 0.28 -1.68
CA MET A 266 10.40 1.04 -2.56
C MET A 266 9.78 0.10 -3.58
N HIS A 267 8.46 0.00 -3.55
CA HIS A 267 7.66 -0.83 -4.44
C HIS A 267 7.16 -0.01 -5.63
N PHE A 268 7.45 -0.53 -6.83
CA PHE A 268 7.05 0.04 -8.12
C PHE A 268 5.93 -0.79 -8.73
N PRO A 269 4.71 -0.27 -8.91
CA PRO A 269 3.67 -0.96 -9.67
C PRO A 269 4.06 -0.96 -11.15
N LEU A 270 4.19 -2.14 -11.72
CA LEU A 270 4.56 -2.34 -13.13
C LEU A 270 3.41 -2.95 -13.94
N ALA A 271 2.25 -3.12 -13.30
CA ALA A 271 0.96 -3.48 -13.87
C ALA A 271 -0.13 -2.56 -13.31
N GLU A 272 -1.34 -2.64 -13.83
CA GLU A 272 -2.47 -1.80 -13.42
C GLU A 272 -3.67 -2.68 -13.06
N GLY A 273 -3.94 -2.92 -11.80
CA GLY A 273 -5.14 -3.65 -11.38
C GLY A 273 -5.44 -4.89 -12.26
N ASN A 274 -6.45 -4.81 -13.11
CA ASN A 274 -6.86 -5.86 -14.03
C ASN A 274 -6.10 -5.86 -15.40
N VAL A 275 -5.17 -4.91 -15.61
CA VAL A 275 -4.36 -4.82 -16.84
C VAL A 275 -2.97 -5.38 -16.57
N PRO A 276 -2.53 -6.43 -17.30
CA PRO A 276 -1.23 -7.04 -17.10
C PRO A 276 -0.08 -6.09 -17.43
N PRO A 277 1.14 -6.35 -16.92
CA PRO A 277 2.31 -5.58 -17.27
C PRO A 277 2.62 -5.70 -18.76
N VAL A 278 3.28 -4.67 -19.30
CA VAL A 278 3.76 -4.66 -20.69
C VAL A 278 4.88 -5.70 -20.81
N VAL A 279 4.76 -6.62 -21.75
CA VAL A 279 5.78 -7.68 -21.96
C VAL A 279 6.99 -7.21 -22.79
N THR A 280 6.90 -6.05 -23.45
CA THR A 280 8.01 -5.51 -24.28
C THR A 280 9.18 -5.06 -23.40
N ALA A 281 10.33 -5.68 -23.57
CA ALA A 281 11.53 -5.46 -22.75
C ALA A 281 11.94 -3.98 -22.64
N SER A 282 11.92 -3.24 -23.78
CA SER A 282 12.34 -1.83 -23.82
C SER A 282 11.49 -0.89 -22.96
N PHE A 283 10.26 -1.28 -22.63
CA PHE A 283 9.38 -0.51 -21.72
C PHE A 283 10.03 -0.26 -20.35
N TYR A 284 10.85 -1.20 -19.88
CA TYR A 284 11.50 -1.17 -18.57
C TYR A 284 12.81 -0.41 -18.53
N ASN A 285 13.34 0.06 -19.67
CA ASN A 285 14.65 0.74 -19.74
C ASN A 285 14.77 1.96 -18.80
N GLU A 286 13.65 2.61 -18.46
CA GLU A 286 13.68 3.73 -17.51
C GLU A 286 14.09 3.30 -16.09
N LEU A 287 13.91 2.03 -15.72
CA LEU A 287 14.24 1.51 -14.38
C LEU A 287 15.74 1.60 -14.06
N LYS A 288 16.61 1.60 -15.07
CA LYS A 288 18.06 1.85 -14.88
C LYS A 288 18.37 3.22 -14.25
N LYS A 289 17.42 4.18 -14.34
CA LYS A 289 17.56 5.54 -13.81
C LYS A 289 17.03 5.67 -12.38
N VAL A 290 16.49 4.62 -11.80
CA VAL A 290 16.04 4.62 -10.39
C VAL A 290 17.26 4.71 -9.48
N LYS A 291 17.27 5.72 -8.61
CA LYS A 291 18.33 6.00 -7.65
C LYS A 291 17.76 5.80 -6.24
N LEU A 292 17.99 4.63 -5.68
CA LEU A 292 17.62 4.33 -4.30
C LEU A 292 18.82 4.51 -3.37
N PRO A 293 18.59 4.79 -2.07
CA PRO A 293 19.64 4.75 -1.06
C PRO A 293 20.30 3.37 -1.04
N PRO A 294 21.57 3.28 -0.65
CA PRO A 294 22.17 2.00 -0.31
C PRO A 294 21.29 1.22 0.68
N GLN A 295 21.19 -0.09 0.50
CA GLN A 295 20.38 -1.01 1.32
C GLN A 295 18.85 -0.86 1.20
N THR A 296 18.35 0.04 0.35
CA THR A 296 16.92 0.10 0.04
C THR A 296 16.57 -0.93 -1.03
N ARG A 297 15.68 -1.87 -0.71
CA ARG A 297 15.26 -2.93 -1.61
C ARG A 297 14.37 -2.37 -2.72
N PHE A 298 14.65 -2.76 -3.97
CA PHE A 298 13.79 -2.47 -5.11
C PHE A 298 12.79 -3.60 -5.28
N ILE A 299 11.48 -3.28 -5.24
CA ILE A 299 10.40 -4.25 -5.39
C ILE A 299 9.64 -3.98 -6.69
N ALA A 300 9.60 -4.98 -7.57
CA ALA A 300 8.94 -4.90 -8.87
C ALA A 300 7.55 -5.53 -8.83
N GLY A 301 6.52 -4.71 -8.96
CA GLY A 301 5.11 -5.12 -8.92
C GLY A 301 4.57 -5.55 -10.28
N PHE A 302 5.11 -6.62 -10.87
CA PHE A 302 4.72 -7.12 -12.20
C PHE A 302 3.98 -8.46 -12.16
N VAL A 303 3.90 -9.13 -11.01
CA VAL A 303 3.21 -10.43 -10.93
C VAL A 303 1.71 -10.24 -11.11
N HIS A 304 1.14 -10.95 -12.11
CA HIS A 304 -0.22 -10.73 -12.55
C HIS A 304 -0.86 -12.01 -13.09
N GLU A 305 -2.14 -12.24 -12.76
CA GLU A 305 -2.90 -13.44 -13.12
C GLU A 305 -3.10 -13.70 -14.62
N LYS A 306 -2.89 -12.69 -15.46
CA LYS A 306 -3.09 -12.80 -16.93
C LYS A 306 -1.81 -13.08 -17.70
N LEU A 307 -0.67 -13.23 -17.04
CA LEU A 307 0.57 -13.64 -17.69
C LEU A 307 0.80 -15.14 -17.52
N SER A 308 1.41 -15.76 -18.52
CA SER A 308 1.99 -17.09 -18.40
C SER A 308 3.23 -17.08 -17.49
N LEU A 309 3.64 -18.24 -17.01
CA LEU A 309 4.85 -18.36 -16.20
C LEU A 309 6.10 -17.95 -16.99
N ASP A 310 6.18 -18.31 -18.26
CA ASP A 310 7.32 -17.94 -19.15
C ASP A 310 7.42 -16.42 -19.35
N GLU A 311 6.30 -15.73 -19.48
CA GLU A 311 6.27 -14.27 -19.55
C GLU A 311 6.74 -13.65 -18.23
N HIS A 312 6.35 -14.19 -17.08
CA HIS A 312 6.85 -13.75 -15.77
C HIS A 312 8.37 -13.93 -15.66
N ILE A 313 8.89 -15.10 -16.05
CA ILE A 313 10.33 -15.40 -16.01
C ILE A 313 11.10 -14.47 -16.95
N SER A 314 10.56 -14.24 -18.13
CA SER A 314 11.16 -13.31 -19.11
C SER A 314 11.22 -11.88 -18.58
N LEU A 315 10.12 -11.39 -17.97
CA LEU A 315 10.07 -10.06 -17.35
C LEU A 315 11.02 -9.94 -16.15
N LEU A 316 11.06 -10.95 -15.29
CA LEU A 316 11.97 -10.99 -14.14
C LEU A 316 13.42 -10.80 -14.60
N LYS A 317 13.87 -11.65 -15.52
CA LYS A 317 15.25 -11.61 -16.07
C LYS A 317 15.55 -10.27 -16.75
N ASN A 318 14.58 -9.73 -17.51
CA ASN A 318 14.74 -8.44 -18.15
C ASN A 318 14.90 -7.30 -17.16
N ILE A 319 14.05 -7.24 -16.11
CA ILE A 319 14.13 -6.19 -15.11
C ILE A 319 15.42 -6.30 -14.28
N GLU A 320 15.84 -7.50 -13.90
CA GLU A 320 17.12 -7.74 -13.20
C GLU A 320 18.32 -7.30 -14.06
N ASN A 321 18.33 -7.63 -15.34
CA ASN A 321 19.37 -7.17 -16.27
C ASN A 321 19.44 -5.63 -16.38
N ILE A 322 18.28 -4.96 -16.44
CA ILE A 322 18.22 -3.49 -16.51
C ILE A 322 18.67 -2.85 -15.20
N ARG A 323 18.33 -3.48 -14.06
CA ARG A 323 18.71 -3.00 -12.73
C ARG A 323 20.17 -3.33 -12.36
N GLY A 324 20.74 -4.38 -12.94
CA GLY A 324 22.05 -4.91 -12.57
C GLY A 324 22.09 -5.57 -11.19
N GLU A 325 20.93 -5.96 -10.65
CA GLU A 325 20.79 -6.56 -9.32
C GLU A 325 19.61 -7.54 -9.29
N ARG A 326 19.63 -8.50 -8.36
CA ARG A 326 18.41 -9.27 -8.04
C ARG A 326 17.37 -8.36 -7.43
N ILE A 327 16.12 -8.51 -7.88
CA ILE A 327 14.99 -7.71 -7.43
C ILE A 327 14.06 -8.53 -6.55
N GLU A 328 13.30 -7.86 -5.71
CA GLU A 328 12.12 -8.46 -5.08
C GLU A 328 10.90 -8.34 -6.01
N ILE A 329 9.98 -9.28 -5.87
CA ILE A 329 8.81 -9.38 -6.75
C ILE A 329 7.51 -9.16 -5.97
N ALA A 330 6.54 -8.53 -6.61
CA ALA A 330 5.22 -8.29 -6.04
C ALA A 330 4.13 -8.25 -7.12
N CYS A 331 2.86 -8.28 -6.70
CA CYS A 331 1.77 -7.75 -7.51
C CYS A 331 1.82 -6.21 -7.53
N SER A 332 1.14 -5.57 -8.46
CA SER A 332 1.11 -4.10 -8.56
C SER A 332 0.45 -3.40 -7.37
N CYS A 333 -0.45 -4.09 -6.67
CA CYS A 333 -1.14 -3.65 -5.45
C CYS A 333 -1.54 -4.86 -4.60
N GLY A 334 -2.30 -4.65 -3.53
CA GLY A 334 -2.89 -5.72 -2.73
C GLY A 334 -3.83 -6.62 -3.55
N MET A 335 -4.05 -7.83 -3.09
CA MET A 335 -4.87 -8.84 -3.79
C MET A 335 -6.34 -8.85 -3.35
N GLY A 336 -6.71 -8.10 -2.33
CA GLY A 336 -8.05 -8.14 -1.68
C GLY A 336 -9.25 -7.84 -2.58
N ARG A 337 -9.06 -7.34 -3.80
CA ARG A 337 -10.12 -7.14 -4.80
C ARG A 337 -10.21 -8.24 -5.86
N ARG A 338 -9.42 -9.29 -5.70
CA ARG A 338 -9.45 -10.53 -6.50
C ARG A 338 -10.21 -11.61 -5.76
N SER A 339 -10.55 -12.71 -6.45
CA SER A 339 -11.06 -13.89 -5.78
C SER A 339 -9.93 -14.62 -5.03
N GLU A 340 -10.28 -15.41 -4.02
CA GLU A 340 -9.35 -16.23 -3.27
C GLU A 340 -8.54 -17.17 -4.20
N MET A 341 -9.22 -17.81 -5.15
CA MET A 341 -8.57 -18.67 -6.16
C MET A 341 -7.49 -17.93 -6.96
N VAL A 342 -7.74 -16.69 -7.35
CA VAL A 342 -6.73 -15.85 -8.06
C VAL A 342 -5.59 -15.47 -7.12
N ALA A 343 -5.87 -15.16 -5.86
CA ALA A 343 -4.83 -14.86 -4.88
C ALA A 343 -3.91 -16.06 -4.65
N ASP A 344 -4.46 -17.26 -4.52
CA ASP A 344 -3.70 -18.52 -4.41
C ASP A 344 -2.83 -18.76 -5.64
N GLN A 345 -3.38 -18.54 -6.83
CA GLN A 345 -2.59 -18.61 -8.07
C GLN A 345 -1.40 -17.64 -8.05
N LEU A 346 -1.62 -16.40 -7.65
CA LEU A 346 -0.58 -15.37 -7.56
C LEU A 346 0.48 -15.70 -6.50
N LEU A 347 0.10 -16.30 -5.39
CA LEU A 347 1.04 -16.80 -4.38
C LEU A 347 1.91 -17.93 -4.94
N LYS A 348 1.33 -18.90 -5.66
CA LYS A 348 2.05 -19.99 -6.33
C LYS A 348 3.02 -19.48 -7.39
N ILE A 349 2.60 -18.51 -8.21
CA ILE A 349 3.48 -17.86 -9.20
C ILE A 349 4.68 -17.20 -8.49
N LYS A 350 4.44 -16.43 -7.41
CA LYS A 350 5.51 -15.81 -6.63
C LYS A 350 6.47 -16.85 -6.08
N LYS A 351 5.95 -17.97 -5.52
CA LYS A 351 6.78 -19.08 -5.03
C LYS A 351 7.73 -19.57 -6.13
N THR A 352 7.19 -19.91 -7.29
CA THR A 352 8.02 -20.35 -8.43
C THR A 352 9.07 -19.32 -8.80
N LEU A 353 8.71 -18.03 -8.86
CA LEU A 353 9.64 -16.97 -9.26
C LEU A 353 10.76 -16.70 -8.23
N VAL A 354 10.52 -16.88 -6.94
CA VAL A 354 11.57 -16.71 -5.92
C VAL A 354 12.54 -17.88 -5.87
N GLU A 355 12.11 -19.06 -6.31
CA GLU A 355 12.90 -20.28 -6.36
C GLU A 355 13.73 -20.41 -7.67
N ILE A 356 13.50 -19.56 -8.68
CA ILE A 356 14.32 -19.57 -9.93
C ILE A 356 15.69 -18.95 -9.68
N ASP A 357 16.72 -19.57 -10.20
CA ASP A 357 18.11 -19.12 -10.19
C ASP A 357 18.41 -17.92 -11.11
#